data_79a7a977b5b3ec5204c302c172b9b16a
#
_entry.id   79a7a977b5b3ec5204c302c172b9b16a
#
_cell.length_a   1.000
_cell.length_b   1.000
_cell.length_c   1.000
_cell.angle_alpha   90.00
_cell.angle_beta   90.00
_cell.angle_gamma   90.00
#
_symmetry.space_group_name_H-M   'P 1'
#
loop_
_entity.id
_entity.type
_entity.pdbx_description
1 polymer ?
#
loop_
_entity_poly.entity_id
_entity_poly.type
_entity_poly.pdbx_seq_one_letter_code
_entity_poly.pdbx_strand_id
1 'polypeptide(L)'
;MADFVKINGNKVLLMREEVIKEIGIDSFLANIEKNMGINTGILPRNCLYMRREDERCVYLIEVPAGVASVSFKDEDNTVINLAISIPFTQFYVFCNPSVNTILSIYMSVTKTPLVSVTQEVLIAPYLNIFGNGKGNVCTGSMQVPQDVPLNIKVNAAVSAFFEANFNADLTPATFANIRYVSPKDYIMRWAKLTEKDRFFACAPDTKYYKHDFTPTQIMERGFER
;
A
#
# COMPACT_ATOMS: atom_id res chain seq x y z
N MET A 1 -23.47 13.06 -26.17
CA MET A 1 -23.36 11.74 -26.83
C MET A 1 -22.00 11.18 -26.45
N ALA A 2 -21.91 9.98 -25.91
CA ALA A 2 -20.64 9.41 -25.44
C ALA A 2 -20.01 8.52 -26.51
N ASP A 3 -18.72 8.70 -26.77
CA ASP A 3 -17.96 7.78 -27.59
C ASP A 3 -17.67 6.50 -26.78
N PHE A 4 -17.71 5.34 -27.43
CA PHE A 4 -17.40 4.06 -26.81
C PHE A 4 -16.55 3.19 -27.74
N VAL A 5 -15.81 2.26 -27.14
CA VAL A 5 -14.92 1.34 -27.82
C VAL A 5 -15.57 -0.04 -27.86
N LYS A 6 -15.60 -0.65 -29.05
CA LYS A 6 -16.07 -2.03 -29.26
C LYS A 6 -14.94 -2.86 -29.85
N ILE A 7 -14.69 -4.04 -29.30
CA ILE A 7 -13.74 -5.01 -29.84
C ILE A 7 -14.51 -6.03 -30.68
N ASN A 8 -14.09 -6.25 -31.91
CA ASN A 8 -14.67 -7.22 -32.81
C ASN A 8 -13.56 -8.04 -33.50
N GLY A 9 -13.34 -9.27 -33.04
CA GLY A 9 -12.22 -10.10 -33.47
C GLY A 9 -10.87 -9.43 -33.17
N ASN A 10 -10.06 -9.20 -34.20
CA ASN A 10 -8.76 -8.53 -34.13
C ASN A 10 -8.82 -7.00 -34.40
N LYS A 11 -10.01 -6.41 -34.32
CA LYS A 11 -10.25 -5.00 -34.60
C LYS A 11 -10.85 -4.29 -33.42
N VAL A 12 -10.45 -3.02 -33.23
CA VAL A 12 -11.01 -2.08 -32.28
C VAL A 12 -11.77 -1.01 -33.06
N LEU A 13 -13.04 -0.83 -32.72
CA LEU A 13 -13.94 0.14 -33.33
C LEU A 13 -14.19 1.27 -32.35
N LEU A 14 -13.91 2.50 -32.78
CA LEU A 14 -14.39 3.68 -32.07
C LEU A 14 -15.79 4.01 -32.61
N MET A 15 -16.75 4.02 -31.74
CA MET A 15 -18.17 4.15 -32.04
C MET A 15 -18.77 5.41 -31.38
N ARG A 16 -19.69 6.05 -32.08
CA ARG A 16 -20.61 7.03 -31.50
C ARG A 16 -22.04 6.55 -31.76
N GLU A 17 -22.61 6.82 -32.91
CA GLU A 17 -23.82 6.20 -33.45
C GLU A 17 -23.45 5.22 -34.56
N GLU A 18 -22.30 5.45 -35.17
CA GLU A 18 -21.69 4.62 -36.22
C GLU A 18 -20.20 4.45 -35.94
N VAL A 19 -19.53 3.61 -36.72
CA VAL A 19 -18.09 3.46 -36.64
C VAL A 19 -17.40 4.72 -37.12
N ILE A 20 -16.74 5.42 -36.19
CA ILE A 20 -15.95 6.62 -36.50
C ILE A 20 -14.55 6.20 -37.00
N LYS A 21 -13.97 5.15 -36.40
CA LYS A 21 -12.63 4.66 -36.72
C LYS A 21 -12.49 3.17 -36.46
N GLU A 22 -11.82 2.49 -37.35
CA GLU A 22 -11.44 1.08 -37.23
C GLU A 22 -9.92 0.96 -37.16
N ILE A 23 -9.40 0.25 -36.16
CA ILE A 23 -7.97 0.04 -35.96
C ILE A 23 -7.74 -1.45 -35.68
N GLY A 24 -6.65 -2.01 -36.18
CA GLY A 24 -6.23 -3.35 -35.79
C GLY A 24 -5.90 -3.40 -34.30
N ILE A 25 -6.23 -4.51 -33.63
CA ILE A 25 -6.04 -4.65 -32.18
C ILE A 25 -4.57 -4.48 -31.79
N ASP A 26 -3.63 -5.00 -32.56
CA ASP A 26 -2.19 -4.85 -32.30
C ASP A 26 -1.74 -3.39 -32.38
N SER A 27 -2.25 -2.64 -33.36
CA SER A 27 -1.96 -1.20 -33.50
C SER A 27 -2.61 -0.39 -32.40
N PHE A 28 -3.78 -0.79 -31.92
CA PHE A 28 -4.45 -0.17 -30.77
C PHE A 28 -3.66 -0.40 -29.48
N LEU A 29 -3.24 -1.64 -29.23
CA LEU A 29 -2.43 -1.98 -28.06
C LEU A 29 -1.07 -1.27 -28.08
N ALA A 30 -0.37 -1.26 -29.24
CA ALA A 30 0.89 -0.52 -29.38
C ALA A 30 0.74 1.00 -29.16
N ASN A 31 -0.39 1.58 -29.58
CA ASN A 31 -0.69 2.98 -29.30
C ASN A 31 -1.01 3.22 -27.83
N ILE A 32 -1.72 2.30 -27.17
CA ILE A 32 -1.94 2.35 -25.72
C ILE A 32 -0.60 2.28 -25.00
N GLU A 33 0.24 1.30 -25.30
CA GLU A 33 1.57 1.15 -24.71
C GLU A 33 2.45 2.39 -24.90
N LYS A 34 2.46 2.96 -26.10
CA LYS A 34 3.24 4.14 -26.46
C LYS A 34 2.73 5.42 -25.74
N ASN A 35 1.41 5.61 -25.70
CA ASN A 35 0.82 6.84 -25.18
C ASN A 35 0.56 6.80 -23.67
N MET A 36 0.36 5.61 -23.10
CA MET A 36 0.22 5.46 -21.66
C MET A 36 1.58 5.35 -20.95
N GLY A 37 2.68 5.20 -21.70
CA GLY A 37 4.02 5.07 -21.13
C GLY A 37 4.16 3.90 -20.16
N ILE A 38 3.21 2.96 -20.20
CA ILE A 38 3.15 1.81 -19.32
C ILE A 38 3.91 0.67 -20.00
N ASN A 39 5.23 0.81 -20.05
CA ASN A 39 6.02 -0.40 -20.03
C ASN A 39 5.93 -0.91 -18.59
N THR A 40 4.93 -1.73 -18.32
CA THR A 40 4.62 -2.19 -16.96
C THR A 40 5.69 -3.10 -16.43
N GLY A 41 6.72 -3.45 -17.18
CA GLY A 41 7.68 -4.39 -16.66
C GLY A 41 7.01 -5.50 -15.81
N ILE A 42 7.76 -6.28 -15.10
CA ILE A 42 7.16 -7.18 -14.10
C ILE A 42 6.61 -6.32 -12.95
N LEU A 43 5.29 -6.33 -12.74
CA LEU A 43 4.67 -5.65 -11.61
C LEU A 43 5.19 -6.20 -10.28
N PRO A 44 5.24 -5.38 -9.21
CA PRO A 44 5.51 -5.87 -7.88
C PRO A 44 4.56 -7.00 -7.49
N ARG A 45 5.04 -7.91 -6.64
CA ARG A 45 4.20 -9.01 -6.12
C ARG A 45 2.99 -8.44 -5.36
N ASN A 46 1.82 -9.06 -5.55
CA ASN A 46 0.57 -8.63 -4.92
C ASN A 46 0.16 -7.18 -5.26
N CYS A 47 0.61 -6.66 -6.39
CA CYS A 47 0.18 -5.37 -6.90
C CYS A 47 -1.27 -5.45 -7.38
N LEU A 48 -2.16 -4.73 -6.73
CA LEU A 48 -3.59 -4.64 -7.09
C LEU A 48 -3.85 -3.55 -8.12
N TYR A 49 -3.06 -2.49 -8.07
CA TYR A 49 -3.27 -1.32 -8.92
C TYR A 49 -1.95 -0.56 -9.12
N MET A 50 -1.79 0.05 -10.28
CA MET A 50 -0.70 0.95 -10.59
C MET A 50 -1.25 2.13 -11.38
N ARG A 51 -0.85 3.35 -11.00
CA ARG A 51 -1.11 4.58 -11.75
C ARG A 51 0.19 5.31 -12.00
N ARG A 52 0.33 5.85 -13.18
CA ARG A 52 1.46 6.69 -13.56
C ARG A 52 0.94 8.02 -14.09
N GLU A 53 1.56 9.10 -13.64
CA GLU A 53 1.37 10.46 -14.15
C GLU A 53 2.75 11.09 -14.29
N ASP A 54 3.12 11.45 -15.50
CA ASP A 54 4.42 12.04 -15.85
C ASP A 54 5.60 11.25 -15.24
N GLU A 55 6.35 11.90 -14.34
CA GLU A 55 7.52 11.33 -13.66
C GLU A 55 7.17 10.61 -12.35
N ARG A 56 5.91 10.46 -12.02
CA ARG A 56 5.46 9.81 -10.80
C ARG A 56 4.63 8.58 -11.08
N CYS A 57 4.76 7.60 -10.23
CA CYS A 57 3.84 6.47 -10.21
C CYS A 57 3.51 6.07 -8.78
N VAL A 58 2.36 5.44 -8.61
CA VAL A 58 1.96 4.81 -7.35
C VAL A 58 1.64 3.34 -7.60
N TYR A 59 2.15 2.48 -6.73
CA TYR A 59 1.78 1.08 -6.66
C TYR A 59 0.92 0.85 -5.42
N LEU A 60 -0.24 0.22 -5.60
CA LEU A 60 -1.07 -0.29 -4.51
C LEU A 60 -0.77 -1.78 -4.35
N ILE A 61 -0.10 -2.12 -3.26
CA ILE A 61 0.28 -3.50 -2.92
C ILE A 61 -0.55 -3.94 -1.74
N GLU A 62 -1.14 -5.14 -1.80
CA GLU A 62 -1.84 -5.72 -0.65
C GLU A 62 -1.04 -6.88 -0.06
N VAL A 63 -0.76 -6.80 1.22
CA VAL A 63 -0.25 -7.92 2.02
C VAL A 63 -1.46 -8.63 2.62
N PRO A 64 -1.65 -9.93 2.32
CA PRO A 64 -2.75 -10.70 2.86
C PRO A 64 -2.75 -10.75 4.39
N ALA A 65 -3.93 -10.87 4.99
CA ALA A 65 -4.05 -11.13 6.42
C ALA A 65 -3.30 -12.41 6.81
N GLY A 66 -2.64 -12.37 7.96
CA GLY A 66 -1.82 -13.49 8.42
C GLY A 66 -1.05 -13.17 9.69
N VAL A 67 0.09 -13.80 9.86
CA VAL A 67 1.00 -13.54 10.97
C VAL A 67 2.32 -12.99 10.40
N ALA A 68 2.73 -11.84 10.88
CA ALA A 68 4.02 -11.24 10.55
C ALA A 68 4.99 -11.36 11.74
N SER A 69 6.26 -11.62 11.43
CA SER A 69 7.35 -11.47 12.39
C SER A 69 7.79 -10.02 12.38
N VAL A 70 7.84 -9.40 13.54
CA VAL A 70 8.27 -8.02 13.73
C VAL A 70 9.25 -7.92 14.87
N SER A 71 10.10 -6.90 14.85
CA SER A 71 11.01 -6.59 15.96
C SER A 71 10.56 -5.28 16.61
N PHE A 72 10.55 -5.25 17.94
CA PHE A 72 10.31 -4.02 18.69
C PHE A 72 11.60 -3.62 19.41
N LYS A 73 12.05 -2.38 19.21
CA LYS A 73 13.20 -1.79 19.90
C LYS A 73 12.71 -0.89 21.01
N ASP A 74 13.04 -1.27 22.23
CA ASP A 74 12.70 -0.52 23.45
C ASP A 74 13.63 0.68 23.66
N GLU A 75 13.30 1.55 24.60
CA GLU A 75 14.07 2.75 24.97
C GLU A 75 15.48 2.43 25.46
N ASP A 76 15.69 1.28 26.09
CA ASP A 76 17.00 0.77 26.52
C ASP A 76 17.81 0.10 25.41
N ASN A 77 17.33 0.18 24.15
CA ASN A 77 17.86 -0.49 22.96
C ASN A 77 17.72 -2.02 22.93
N THR A 78 17.01 -2.62 23.88
CA THR A 78 16.66 -4.04 23.81
C THR A 78 15.74 -4.30 22.62
N VAL A 79 16.07 -5.32 21.81
CA VAL A 79 15.25 -5.76 20.67
C VAL A 79 14.48 -7.01 21.05
N ILE A 80 13.17 -6.96 20.89
CA ILE A 80 12.24 -8.06 21.16
C ILE A 80 11.63 -8.51 19.84
N ASN A 81 11.80 -9.79 19.49
CA ASN A 81 11.19 -10.38 18.28
C ASN A 81 9.81 -10.95 18.65
N LEU A 82 8.81 -10.60 17.87
CA LEU A 82 7.41 -10.89 18.11
C LEU A 82 6.72 -11.39 16.85
N ALA A 83 5.69 -12.21 17.04
CA ALA A 83 4.75 -12.56 15.99
C ALA A 83 3.43 -11.84 16.25
N ILE A 84 2.94 -11.09 15.27
CA ILE A 84 1.66 -10.36 15.36
C ILE A 84 0.74 -10.76 14.21
N SER A 85 -0.55 -10.92 14.51
CA SER A 85 -1.57 -11.08 13.47
C SER A 85 -1.75 -9.75 12.74
N ILE A 86 -1.75 -9.78 11.41
CA ILE A 86 -1.94 -8.59 10.59
C ILE A 86 -3.24 -8.70 9.78
N PRO A 87 -4.01 -7.63 9.63
CA PRO A 87 -5.13 -7.56 8.69
C PRO A 87 -4.63 -7.49 7.25
N PHE A 88 -5.54 -7.52 6.28
CA PHE A 88 -5.20 -7.14 4.91
C PHE A 88 -4.62 -5.72 4.93
N THR A 89 -3.37 -5.60 4.53
CA THR A 89 -2.61 -4.35 4.67
C THR A 89 -2.28 -3.80 3.29
N GLN A 90 -2.75 -2.59 2.99
CA GLN A 90 -2.49 -1.91 1.73
C GLN A 90 -1.33 -0.94 1.89
N PHE A 91 -0.35 -1.06 1.01
CA PHE A 91 0.76 -0.12 0.85
C PHE A 91 0.57 0.70 -0.42
N TYR A 92 0.59 2.00 -0.30
CA TYR A 92 0.59 2.96 -1.41
C TYR A 92 2.02 3.48 -1.55
N VAL A 93 2.76 2.92 -2.49
CA VAL A 93 4.18 3.24 -2.68
C VAL A 93 4.32 4.23 -3.83
N PHE A 94 4.60 5.48 -3.50
CA PHE A 94 4.83 6.55 -4.47
C PHE A 94 6.29 6.56 -4.90
N CYS A 95 6.51 6.61 -6.20
CA CYS A 95 7.83 6.49 -6.80
C CYS A 95 8.05 7.53 -7.89
N ASN A 96 9.32 7.85 -8.15
CA ASN A 96 9.76 8.49 -9.38
C ASN A 96 10.52 7.45 -10.21
N PRO A 97 9.91 6.93 -11.32
CA PRO A 97 10.55 5.92 -12.17
C PRO A 97 11.77 6.45 -12.92
N SER A 98 11.82 7.75 -13.24
CA SER A 98 12.92 8.37 -14.01
C SER A 98 14.25 8.34 -13.24
N VAL A 99 14.19 8.43 -11.92
CA VAL A 99 15.35 8.37 -11.02
C VAL A 99 15.36 7.11 -10.14
N ASN A 100 14.48 6.15 -10.42
CA ASN A 100 14.38 4.86 -9.75
C ASN A 100 14.30 4.98 -8.20
N THR A 101 13.43 5.89 -7.70
CA THR A 101 13.38 6.23 -6.27
C THR A 101 11.96 6.11 -5.71
N ILE A 102 11.84 5.61 -4.46
CA ILE A 102 10.62 5.67 -3.66
C ILE A 102 10.57 7.06 -3.00
N LEU A 103 9.46 7.77 -3.20
CA LEU A 103 9.23 9.12 -2.67
C LEU A 103 8.57 9.08 -1.29
N SER A 104 7.54 8.25 -1.15
CA SER A 104 6.79 8.11 0.10
C SER A 104 6.00 6.82 0.11
N ILE A 105 5.64 6.37 1.31
CA ILE A 105 4.79 5.20 1.52
C ILE A 105 3.65 5.59 2.45
N TYR A 106 2.43 5.18 2.09
CA TYR A 106 1.25 5.29 2.94
C TYR A 106 0.67 3.91 3.16
N MET A 107 -0.09 3.76 4.23
CA MET A 107 -0.73 2.50 4.58
C MET A 107 -2.18 2.69 4.99
N SER A 108 -2.97 1.69 4.67
CA SER A 108 -4.29 1.45 5.25
C SER A 108 -4.46 -0.03 5.52
N VAL A 109 -5.55 -0.40 6.18
CA VAL A 109 -5.91 -1.81 6.39
C VAL A 109 -7.39 -2.05 6.11
N THR A 110 -7.72 -3.31 5.80
CA THR A 110 -9.10 -3.78 5.67
C THR A 110 -9.28 -5.11 6.40
N LYS A 111 -10.51 -5.44 6.76
CA LYS A 111 -10.85 -6.73 7.40
C LYS A 111 -10.95 -7.87 6.38
N THR A 112 -11.23 -7.53 5.14
CA THR A 112 -11.36 -8.45 4.00
C THR A 112 -10.45 -7.97 2.87
N PRO A 113 -10.13 -8.80 1.87
CA PRO A 113 -9.35 -8.35 0.72
C PRO A 113 -9.95 -7.08 0.10
N LEU A 114 -9.10 -6.20 -0.40
CA LEU A 114 -9.54 -5.00 -1.09
C LEU A 114 -10.13 -5.39 -2.46
N VAL A 115 -11.41 -5.06 -2.67
CA VAL A 115 -12.13 -5.41 -3.90
C VAL A 115 -12.40 -4.21 -4.80
N SER A 116 -12.20 -2.98 -4.27
CA SER A 116 -12.38 -1.73 -5.02
C SER A 116 -11.50 -0.64 -4.46
N VAL A 117 -10.94 0.20 -5.33
CA VAL A 117 -10.18 1.38 -4.94
C VAL A 117 -11.03 2.51 -4.34
N THR A 118 -12.35 2.37 -4.39
CA THR A 118 -13.32 3.28 -3.73
C THR A 118 -13.84 2.73 -2.41
N GLN A 119 -13.42 1.52 -2.01
CA GLN A 119 -13.80 0.90 -0.75
C GLN A 119 -13.30 1.75 0.43
N GLU A 120 -14.08 1.77 1.51
CA GLU A 120 -13.63 2.34 2.79
C GLU A 120 -12.50 1.49 3.36
N VAL A 121 -11.46 2.17 3.82
CA VAL A 121 -10.32 1.55 4.48
C VAL A 121 -10.18 2.09 5.90
N LEU A 122 -9.38 1.43 6.71
CA LEU A 122 -9.16 1.73 8.11
C LEU A 122 -7.73 2.23 8.30
N ILE A 123 -7.52 3.03 9.34
CA ILE A 123 -6.18 3.48 9.73
C ILE A 123 -5.37 2.26 10.17
N ALA A 124 -4.15 2.14 9.63
CA ALA A 124 -3.26 1.04 9.96
C ALA A 124 -2.76 1.15 11.41
N PRO A 125 -2.82 0.07 12.21
CA PRO A 125 -2.54 0.10 13.64
C PRO A 125 -1.05 -0.09 14.01
N TYR A 126 -0.14 0.04 13.05
CA TYR A 126 1.28 -0.23 13.26
C TYR A 126 2.02 0.95 13.89
N LEU A 127 3.10 0.65 14.63
CA LEU A 127 3.87 1.65 15.36
C LEU A 127 4.64 2.60 14.43
N ASN A 128 5.29 2.15 13.40
CA ASN A 128 6.10 2.99 12.51
C ASN A 128 5.26 3.84 11.52
N ILE A 129 4.11 4.37 11.96
CA ILE A 129 3.22 5.22 11.19
C ILE A 129 3.02 6.54 11.92
N PHE A 130 3.14 7.65 11.18
CA PHE A 130 2.91 8.99 11.75
C PHE A 130 1.48 9.15 12.26
N GLY A 131 1.35 9.67 13.49
CA GLY A 131 0.09 9.83 14.21
C GLY A 131 -0.90 10.86 13.64
N ASN A 132 -0.72 11.30 12.39
CA ASN A 132 -1.55 12.31 11.72
C ASN A 132 -2.82 11.76 11.07
N GLY A 133 -3.13 10.47 11.25
CA GLY A 133 -4.29 9.82 10.65
C GLY A 133 -4.23 9.59 9.15
N LYS A 134 -3.13 9.98 8.48
CA LYS A 134 -2.99 9.88 7.02
C LYS A 134 -2.30 8.60 6.57
N GLY A 135 -1.83 7.75 7.50
CA GLY A 135 -1.18 6.50 7.19
C GLY A 135 0.25 6.60 6.64
N ASN A 136 0.92 7.75 6.79
CA ASN A 136 2.30 7.93 6.36
C ASN A 136 3.23 7.00 7.13
N VAL A 137 4.06 6.24 6.42
CA VAL A 137 5.04 5.32 6.99
C VAL A 137 6.34 6.07 7.28
N CYS A 138 6.91 5.83 8.46
CA CYS A 138 8.27 6.23 8.77
C CYS A 138 9.25 5.26 8.11
N THR A 139 10.05 5.73 7.19
CA THR A 139 11.02 4.92 6.42
C THR A 139 12.43 4.92 7.01
N GLY A 140 12.65 5.63 8.12
CA GLY A 140 14.00 5.89 8.66
C GLY A 140 14.80 4.63 9.04
N SER A 141 14.13 3.57 9.50
CA SER A 141 14.79 2.28 9.86
C SER A 141 14.67 1.21 8.78
N MET A 142 13.98 1.50 7.66
CA MET A 142 13.78 0.54 6.58
C MET A 142 15.03 0.44 5.70
N GLN A 143 15.49 -0.80 5.46
CA GLN A 143 16.62 -1.08 4.57
C GLN A 143 16.10 -1.47 3.20
N VAL A 144 16.05 -0.51 2.27
CA VAL A 144 15.59 -0.75 0.89
C VAL A 144 16.80 -0.72 -0.05
N PRO A 145 17.04 -1.79 -0.84
CA PRO A 145 18.18 -1.83 -1.77
C PRO A 145 18.06 -0.70 -2.81
N GLN A 146 19.17 -0.02 -3.11
CA GLN A 146 19.16 1.13 -4.00
C GLN A 146 19.41 0.76 -5.47
N ASP A 147 20.25 -0.24 -5.73
CA ASP A 147 20.74 -0.61 -7.07
C ASP A 147 19.94 -1.76 -7.70
N VAL A 148 18.62 -1.74 -7.53
CA VAL A 148 17.70 -2.74 -8.10
C VAL A 148 16.60 -2.07 -8.90
N PRO A 149 15.95 -2.77 -9.86
CA PRO A 149 14.78 -2.27 -10.57
C PRO A 149 13.65 -1.82 -9.64
N LEU A 150 12.87 -0.83 -10.06
CA LEU A 150 11.85 -0.20 -9.23
C LEU A 150 10.81 -1.18 -8.67
N ASN A 151 10.36 -2.14 -9.46
CA ASN A 151 9.43 -3.17 -9.01
C ASN A 151 9.99 -4.05 -7.88
N ILE A 152 11.29 -4.36 -7.94
CA ILE A 152 12.00 -5.10 -6.87
C ILE A 152 12.16 -4.21 -5.65
N LYS A 153 12.49 -2.94 -5.86
CA LYS A 153 12.62 -1.94 -4.79
C LYS A 153 11.30 -1.75 -4.03
N VAL A 154 10.18 -1.68 -4.75
CA VAL A 154 8.83 -1.60 -4.16
C VAL A 154 8.52 -2.83 -3.31
N ASN A 155 8.79 -4.05 -3.81
CA ASN A 155 8.62 -5.28 -3.04
C ASN A 155 9.51 -5.29 -1.78
N ALA A 156 10.78 -4.89 -1.93
CA ALA A 156 11.72 -4.80 -0.82
C ALA A 156 11.25 -3.78 0.24
N ALA A 157 10.65 -2.66 -0.16
CA ALA A 157 10.11 -1.68 0.77
C ALA A 157 8.94 -2.22 1.60
N VAL A 158 8.05 -3.01 0.99
CA VAL A 158 6.95 -3.68 1.71
C VAL A 158 7.50 -4.68 2.74
N SER A 159 8.49 -5.50 2.37
CA SER A 159 9.14 -6.42 3.30
C SER A 159 9.89 -5.68 4.40
N ALA A 160 10.66 -4.65 4.03
CA ALA A 160 11.47 -3.86 4.95
C ALA A 160 10.63 -3.13 6.03
N PHE A 161 9.35 -2.87 5.78
CA PHE A 161 8.46 -2.33 6.79
C PHE A 161 8.29 -3.28 7.99
N PHE A 162 8.06 -4.56 7.73
CA PHE A 162 7.90 -5.57 8.78
C PHE A 162 9.23 -6.03 9.38
N GLU A 163 10.33 -5.90 8.63
CA GLU A 163 11.69 -6.21 9.08
C GLU A 163 12.31 -5.07 9.88
N ALA A 164 11.80 -3.84 9.72
CA ALA A 164 12.26 -2.68 10.48
C ALA A 164 11.89 -2.80 11.96
N ASN A 165 12.75 -2.28 12.83
CA ASN A 165 12.42 -2.23 14.24
C ASN A 165 11.25 -1.25 14.48
N PHE A 166 10.17 -1.75 15.03
CA PHE A 166 9.12 -0.92 15.60
C PHE A 166 9.65 -0.30 16.90
N ASN A 167 9.29 0.94 17.16
CA ASN A 167 9.75 1.66 18.35
C ASN A 167 8.67 2.60 18.88
N ALA A 168 9.00 3.34 19.93
CA ALA A 168 8.11 4.29 20.59
C ALA A 168 8.13 5.71 20.00
N ASP A 169 8.96 5.98 18.98
CA ASP A 169 9.16 7.34 18.44
C ASP A 169 7.90 7.91 17.80
N LEU A 170 7.07 7.03 17.24
CA LEU A 170 5.82 7.43 16.61
C LEU A 170 4.63 6.75 17.30
N THR A 171 3.70 7.58 17.73
CA THR A 171 2.44 7.10 18.29
C THR A 171 1.39 7.13 17.20
N PRO A 172 0.87 5.98 16.72
CA PRO A 172 -0.20 5.94 15.74
C PRO A 172 -1.40 6.76 16.20
N ALA A 173 -2.16 7.36 15.27
CA ALA A 173 -3.39 8.08 15.59
C ALA A 173 -4.39 7.23 16.38
N THR A 174 -4.34 5.90 16.20
CA THR A 174 -5.09 4.91 16.98
C THR A 174 -4.75 4.91 18.46
N PHE A 175 -3.54 5.34 18.86
CA PHE A 175 -3.12 5.43 20.26
C PHE A 175 -3.71 6.60 21.02
N ALA A 176 -4.05 7.70 20.34
CA ALA A 176 -4.64 8.87 21.01
C ALA A 176 -5.93 8.53 21.80
N ASN A 177 -6.52 7.39 21.53
CA ASN A 177 -7.74 6.89 22.18
C ASN A 177 -7.51 5.65 23.08
N ILE A 178 -6.30 5.09 23.08
CA ILE A 178 -5.93 4.01 24.00
C ILE A 178 -5.29 4.68 25.23
N ARG A 179 -6.13 5.09 26.17
CA ARG A 179 -5.66 5.63 27.43
C ARG A 179 -4.81 4.58 28.14
N TYR A 180 -3.53 4.89 28.41
CA TYR A 180 -2.64 4.20 29.35
C TYR A 180 -1.83 3.00 28.89
N VAL A 181 -1.58 2.78 27.61
CA VAL A 181 -0.72 1.68 27.19
C VAL A 181 0.53 2.24 26.55
N SER A 182 1.71 1.85 27.02
CA SER A 182 2.96 2.17 26.36
C SER A 182 3.05 1.46 25.00
N PRO A 183 3.82 1.96 24.03
CA PRO A 183 4.04 1.26 22.76
C PRO A 183 4.54 -0.18 22.95
N LYS A 184 5.39 -0.42 23.96
CA LYS A 184 5.86 -1.74 24.37
C LYS A 184 4.70 -2.64 24.82
N ASP A 185 3.88 -2.18 25.76
CA ASP A 185 2.75 -2.95 26.28
C ASP A 185 1.75 -3.25 25.16
N TYR A 186 1.54 -2.30 24.27
CA TYR A 186 0.65 -2.48 23.11
C TYR A 186 1.12 -3.61 22.21
N ILE A 187 2.37 -3.58 21.76
CA ILE A 187 2.89 -4.61 20.84
C ILE A 187 3.00 -5.98 21.52
N MET A 188 3.38 -6.03 22.78
CA MET A 188 3.44 -7.25 23.58
C MET A 188 2.05 -7.89 23.75
N ARG A 189 1.04 -7.06 24.01
CA ARG A 189 -0.34 -7.51 24.14
C ARG A 189 -0.86 -8.01 22.80
N TRP A 190 -0.51 -7.36 21.70
CA TRP A 190 -0.86 -7.82 20.35
C TRP A 190 -0.26 -9.19 20.06
N ALA A 191 1.02 -9.39 20.33
CA ALA A 191 1.68 -10.68 20.18
C ALA A 191 1.00 -11.78 21.02
N LYS A 192 0.68 -11.50 22.29
CA LYS A 192 -0.02 -12.43 23.16
C LYS A 192 -1.42 -12.83 22.68
N LEU A 193 -2.14 -11.92 22.05
CA LEU A 193 -3.43 -12.22 21.44
C LEU A 193 -3.26 -13.08 20.17
N THR A 194 -2.22 -12.82 19.39
CA THR A 194 -1.86 -13.61 18.21
C THR A 194 -1.56 -15.07 18.55
N GLU A 195 -0.93 -15.35 19.70
CA GLU A 195 -0.70 -16.71 20.19
C GLU A 195 -2.01 -17.48 20.42
N LYS A 196 -3.06 -16.79 20.86
CA LYS A 196 -4.38 -17.37 21.13
C LYS A 196 -5.22 -17.55 19.88
N ASP A 197 -5.15 -16.61 18.96
CA ASP A 197 -5.88 -16.62 17.70
C ASP A 197 -5.05 -16.00 16.57
N ARG A 198 -4.44 -16.87 15.76
CA ARG A 198 -3.59 -16.49 14.63
C ARG A 198 -4.37 -15.81 13.50
N PHE A 199 -5.68 -15.97 13.47
CA PHE A 199 -6.55 -15.36 12.47
C PHE A 199 -7.16 -14.05 12.95
N PHE A 200 -6.91 -13.68 14.20
CA PHE A 200 -7.39 -12.45 14.77
C PHE A 200 -6.57 -11.26 14.26
N ALA A 201 -6.99 -10.72 13.14
CA ALA A 201 -6.35 -9.60 12.46
C ALA A 201 -6.67 -8.26 13.12
N CYS A 202 -6.58 -8.16 14.45
CA CYS A 202 -6.85 -6.91 15.16
C CYS A 202 -5.80 -6.64 16.21
N ALA A 203 -5.19 -5.47 16.14
CA ALA A 203 -4.47 -4.94 17.26
C ALA A 203 -5.41 -4.85 18.48
N PRO A 204 -4.94 -5.20 19.68
CA PRO A 204 -5.78 -5.25 20.87
C PRO A 204 -6.38 -3.87 21.16
N ASP A 205 -7.65 -3.86 21.50
CA ASP A 205 -8.40 -2.67 21.92
C ASP A 205 -8.41 -1.50 20.93
N THR A 206 -7.95 -1.69 19.71
CA THR A 206 -8.10 -0.69 18.66
C THR A 206 -9.53 -0.76 18.14
N LYS A 207 -10.31 0.26 18.43
CA LYS A 207 -11.39 0.60 17.52
C LYS A 207 -10.70 0.98 16.23
N TYR A 208 -10.83 0.16 15.18
CA TYR A 208 -10.38 0.58 13.87
C TYR A 208 -11.09 1.86 13.51
N TYR A 209 -10.34 2.94 13.44
CA TYR A 209 -10.87 4.19 12.93
C TYR A 209 -10.92 4.10 11.41
N LYS A 210 -12.06 4.52 10.86
CA LYS A 210 -12.19 4.75 9.44
C LYS A 210 -11.10 5.72 9.01
N HIS A 211 -10.42 5.40 7.92
CA HIS A 211 -9.51 6.34 7.30
C HIS A 211 -10.33 7.44 6.62
N ASP A 212 -9.89 8.70 6.69
CA ASP A 212 -10.59 9.83 6.08
C ASP A 212 -10.67 9.72 4.54
N PHE A 213 -9.84 8.88 3.93
CA PHE A 213 -9.67 8.75 2.48
C PHE A 213 -9.85 7.31 2.02
N THR A 214 -10.49 7.14 0.86
CA THR A 214 -10.48 5.90 0.09
C THR A 214 -9.12 5.66 -0.56
N PRO A 215 -8.79 4.42 -1.02
CA PRO A 215 -7.58 4.15 -1.79
C PRO A 215 -7.34 5.12 -2.95
N THR A 216 -8.38 5.44 -3.74
CA THR A 216 -8.30 6.42 -4.82
C THR A 216 -7.84 7.79 -4.30
N GLN A 217 -8.46 8.30 -3.25
CA GLN A 217 -8.12 9.60 -2.68
C GLN A 217 -6.71 9.64 -2.06
N ILE A 218 -6.25 8.53 -1.46
CA ILE A 218 -4.87 8.42 -0.97
C ILE A 218 -3.89 8.52 -2.16
N MET A 219 -4.18 7.82 -3.26
CA MET A 219 -3.33 7.84 -4.45
C MET A 219 -3.31 9.22 -5.11
N GLU A 220 -4.46 9.88 -5.27
CA GLU A 220 -4.55 11.22 -5.87
C GLU A 220 -3.73 12.26 -5.10
N ARG A 221 -3.84 12.28 -3.77
CA ARG A 221 -3.08 13.21 -2.91
C ARG A 221 -1.56 13.06 -3.01
N GLY A 222 -1.05 11.89 -3.35
CA GLY A 222 0.36 11.68 -3.57
C GLY A 222 0.87 12.32 -4.87
N PHE A 223 -0.01 12.62 -5.83
CA PHE A 223 0.32 13.33 -7.05
C PHE A 223 0.22 14.86 -6.91
N GLU A 224 -0.53 15.37 -5.93
CA GLU A 224 -0.72 16.81 -5.69
C GLU A 224 0.49 17.49 -5.00
N ARG A 225 1.52 16.73 -4.61
CA ARG A 225 2.74 17.21 -3.95
C ARG A 225 3.92 17.09 -4.91
#